data_41ba3aef4e36121211d7e4e1e11c5fcc
#
_entry.id   41ba3aef4e36121211d7e4e1e11c5fcc
#
_cell.length_a   1.000
_cell.length_b   1.000
_cell.length_c   1.000
_cell.angle_alpha   90.00
_cell.angle_beta   90.00
_cell.angle_gamma   90.00
#
_symmetry.space_group_name_H-M   'P 1'
#
loop_
_entity.id
_entity.type
_entity.pdbx_description
1 polymer ?
#
loop_
_entity_poly.entity_id
_entity_poly.type
_entity_poly.pdbx_seq_one_letter_code
_entity_poly.pdbx_strand_id
1 'polypeptide(L)'
;LRYGLPNQWDVEVNVPWRNHSGGFTDNLISSWHRFFGLPDGNRDSYPTDALHYQLSQPEHERRLFCSASGLGDIQVAVSRPLLTIDGGQLGFSAGIKTASGQSADWLGSGTTDVYALLRFSGQQLSGWPLWWHGQVGGTRAGDSDLLGPRQKRSLWFAGLAAEWRFSPRWSALMQYDGHSALLDGALEALGEPAGMLSLAVRWRPTAHWMIDVGFSEDVVVESAPDITFLLNARYVP
;
A
#
# COMPACT_ATOMS: atom_id res chain seq x y z
N LEU A 1 0.40 2.67 -17.04
CA LEU A 1 0.51 2.09 -18.39
C LEU A 1 1.46 0.90 -18.36
N ARG A 2 1.07 -0.22 -18.99
CA ARG A 2 1.92 -1.41 -19.10
C ARG A 2 2.01 -1.82 -20.57
N TYR A 3 3.22 -2.12 -21.02
CA TYR A 3 3.49 -2.52 -22.39
C TYR A 3 4.38 -3.76 -22.43
N GLY A 4 3.94 -4.79 -23.17
CA GLY A 4 4.68 -6.02 -23.38
C GLY A 4 5.77 -5.86 -24.43
N LEU A 5 6.96 -6.33 -24.12
CA LEU A 5 8.12 -6.34 -25.01
C LEU A 5 8.46 -7.77 -25.46
N PRO A 6 9.30 -7.95 -26.50
CA PRO A 6 9.81 -9.27 -26.88
C PRO A 6 10.46 -10.00 -25.70
N ASN A 7 10.54 -11.33 -25.79
CA ASN A 7 11.16 -12.22 -24.79
C ASN A 7 10.50 -12.14 -23.39
N GLN A 8 9.19 -11.91 -23.35
CA GLN A 8 8.37 -11.88 -22.13
C GLN A 8 8.76 -10.75 -21.14
N TRP A 9 9.37 -9.69 -21.62
CA TRP A 9 9.56 -8.49 -20.83
C TRP A 9 8.31 -7.62 -20.86
N ASP A 10 8.05 -6.94 -19.76
CA ASP A 10 7.06 -5.88 -19.63
C ASP A 10 7.74 -4.61 -19.14
N VAL A 11 7.28 -3.48 -19.66
CA VAL A 11 7.57 -2.16 -19.08
C VAL A 11 6.29 -1.59 -18.50
N GLU A 12 6.38 -1.08 -17.29
CA GLU A 12 5.28 -0.39 -16.61
C GLU A 12 5.70 1.04 -16.27
N VAL A 13 4.82 1.99 -16.59
CA VAL A 13 4.96 3.40 -16.19
C VAL A 13 3.75 3.78 -15.35
N ASN A 14 3.99 4.21 -14.12
CA ASN A 14 2.99 4.74 -13.21
C ASN A 14 3.20 6.25 -13.05
N VAL A 15 2.18 7.02 -13.38
CA VAL A 15 2.16 8.49 -13.27
C VAL A 15 1.05 8.86 -12.29
N PRO A 16 1.36 9.02 -11.00
CA PRO A 16 0.35 9.29 -10.00
C PRO A 16 -0.03 10.77 -9.98
N TRP A 17 -1.31 11.06 -9.88
CA TRP A 17 -1.83 12.35 -9.47
C TRP A 17 -2.23 12.26 -8.00
N ARG A 18 -1.74 13.16 -7.17
CA ARG A 18 -2.02 13.20 -5.73
C ARG A 18 -2.84 14.43 -5.38
N ASN A 19 -3.73 14.27 -4.41
CA ASN A 19 -4.49 15.36 -3.83
C ASN A 19 -4.53 15.19 -2.31
N HIS A 20 -4.09 16.19 -1.59
CA HIS A 20 -4.18 16.32 -0.14
C HIS A 20 -5.22 17.37 0.20
N SER A 21 -6.19 17.00 1.02
CA SER A 21 -7.24 17.90 1.51
C SER A 21 -7.70 17.45 2.89
N GLY A 22 -8.37 18.31 3.64
CA GLY A 22 -8.94 17.97 4.94
C GLY A 22 -10.07 16.93 4.86
N GLY A 23 -10.61 16.69 3.66
CA GLY A 23 -11.71 15.76 3.48
C GLY A 23 -13.08 16.39 3.79
N PHE A 24 -14.07 15.54 4.07
CA PHE A 24 -15.45 15.92 4.38
C PHE A 24 -16.16 14.87 5.25
N THR A 25 -15.41 13.92 5.81
CA THR A 25 -15.97 12.73 6.47
C THR A 25 -15.92 12.79 7.98
N ASP A 26 -15.31 13.81 8.59
CA ASP A 26 -15.10 13.88 10.04
C ASP A 26 -16.40 13.79 10.84
N ASN A 27 -17.45 14.50 10.41
CA ASN A 27 -18.75 14.43 11.06
C ASN A 27 -19.39 13.03 10.97
N LEU A 28 -19.20 12.33 9.86
CA LEU A 28 -19.67 10.96 9.67
C LEU A 28 -18.92 10.01 10.59
N ILE A 29 -17.59 10.13 10.64
CA ILE A 29 -16.71 9.28 11.47
C ILE A 29 -17.02 9.51 12.96
N SER A 30 -17.11 10.76 13.41
CA SER A 30 -17.43 11.08 14.80
C SER A 30 -18.84 10.60 15.21
N SER A 31 -19.80 10.63 14.29
CA SER A 31 -21.15 10.09 14.53
C SER A 31 -21.14 8.56 14.63
N TRP A 32 -20.33 7.90 13.81
CA TRP A 32 -20.10 6.45 13.85
C TRP A 32 -19.45 6.03 15.18
N HIS A 33 -18.37 6.70 15.59
CA HIS A 33 -17.68 6.43 16.86
C HIS A 33 -18.62 6.57 18.04
N ARG A 34 -19.41 7.64 18.10
CA ARG A 34 -20.41 7.85 19.15
C ARG A 34 -21.50 6.78 19.16
N PHE A 35 -21.98 6.38 17.98
CA PHE A 35 -23.02 5.36 17.86
C PHE A 35 -22.58 3.99 18.38
N PHE A 36 -21.33 3.59 18.12
CA PHE A 36 -20.76 2.30 18.55
C PHE A 36 -19.99 2.37 19.87
N GLY A 37 -19.87 3.53 20.49
CA GLY A 37 -19.10 3.70 21.74
C GLY A 37 -17.60 3.53 21.56
N LEU A 38 -17.07 3.81 20.35
CA LEU A 38 -15.66 3.69 20.04
C LEU A 38 -14.87 4.90 20.57
N PRO A 39 -13.55 4.73 20.89
CA PRO A 39 -12.70 5.83 21.29
C PRO A 39 -12.63 6.91 20.22
N ASP A 40 -12.66 8.18 20.61
CA ASP A 40 -12.67 9.31 19.67
C ASP A 40 -11.27 9.66 19.13
N GLY A 41 -10.20 9.06 19.65
CA GLY A 41 -8.84 9.26 19.18
C GLY A 41 -8.36 10.71 19.25
N ASN A 42 -8.89 11.49 20.20
CA ASN A 42 -8.56 12.92 20.39
C ASN A 42 -8.99 13.84 19.22
N ARG A 43 -9.92 13.41 18.38
CA ARG A 43 -10.41 14.16 17.20
C ARG A 43 -10.99 15.52 17.55
N ASP A 44 -11.69 15.62 18.68
CA ASP A 44 -12.30 16.88 19.16
C ASP A 44 -11.25 17.98 19.44
N SER A 45 -9.97 17.64 19.52
CA SER A 45 -8.87 18.60 19.72
C SER A 45 -8.43 19.29 18.44
N TYR A 46 -8.91 18.86 17.28
CA TYR A 46 -8.54 19.41 15.98
C TYR A 46 -9.75 19.97 15.23
N PRO A 47 -9.59 21.00 14.40
CA PRO A 47 -10.66 21.52 13.56
C PRO A 47 -11.18 20.43 12.61
N THR A 48 -12.52 20.37 12.44
CA THR A 48 -13.19 19.45 11.53
C THR A 48 -12.77 19.72 10.07
N ASP A 49 -12.58 18.66 9.30
CA ASP A 49 -12.23 18.70 7.88
C ASP A 49 -10.95 19.52 7.58
N ALA A 50 -10.03 19.56 8.54
CA ALA A 50 -8.75 20.24 8.42
C ALA A 50 -7.63 19.29 7.97
N LEU A 51 -6.75 19.78 7.11
CA LEU A 51 -5.51 19.08 6.77
C LEU A 51 -4.43 19.44 7.77
N HIS A 52 -3.85 18.44 8.45
CA HIS A 52 -2.78 18.63 9.40
C HIS A 52 -1.76 17.50 9.30
N TYR A 53 -0.80 17.65 8.37
CA TYR A 53 0.34 16.76 8.28
C TYR A 53 1.56 17.44 8.88
N GLN A 54 2.19 16.78 9.85
CA GLN A 54 3.41 17.27 10.49
C GLN A 54 4.37 16.11 10.74
N LEU A 55 5.62 16.28 10.34
CA LEU A 55 6.74 15.44 10.68
C LEU A 55 7.77 16.29 11.41
N SER A 56 7.99 16.00 12.69
CA SER A 56 8.94 16.72 13.53
C SER A 56 10.07 15.80 13.96
N GLN A 57 11.29 16.18 13.66
CA GLN A 57 12.55 15.57 14.11
C GLN A 57 13.46 16.67 14.71
N PRO A 58 14.48 16.35 15.49
CA PRO A 58 15.31 17.37 16.14
C PRO A 58 15.91 18.43 15.22
N GLU A 59 16.25 18.05 14.00
CA GLU A 59 16.90 18.93 13.01
C GLU A 59 16.11 19.03 11.70
N HIS A 60 14.88 18.53 11.68
CA HIS A 60 14.07 18.48 10.46
C HIS A 60 12.59 18.55 10.76
N GLU A 61 11.91 19.55 10.23
CA GLU A 61 10.48 19.73 10.36
C GLU A 61 9.83 19.93 9.00
N ARG A 62 8.72 19.20 8.77
CA ARG A 62 7.87 19.34 7.59
C ARG A 62 6.42 19.45 8.01
N ARG A 63 5.71 20.41 7.41
CA ARG A 63 4.30 20.67 7.70
C ARG A 63 3.53 20.88 6.41
N LEU A 64 2.30 20.39 6.36
CA LEU A 64 1.33 20.69 5.31
C LEU A 64 -0.04 20.90 5.95
N PHE A 65 -0.50 22.15 5.95
CA PHE A 65 -1.78 22.56 6.55
C PHE A 65 -2.75 23.12 5.50
N CYS A 66 -2.33 23.22 4.25
CA CYS A 66 -3.15 23.67 3.13
C CYS A 66 -3.32 22.54 2.13
N SER A 67 -4.47 22.53 1.45
CA SER A 67 -4.70 21.58 0.36
C SER A 67 -3.65 21.73 -0.74
N ALA A 68 -3.14 20.60 -1.23
CA ALA A 68 -2.17 20.54 -2.31
C ALA A 68 -2.55 19.43 -3.29
N SER A 69 -2.36 19.67 -4.58
CA SER A 69 -2.59 18.66 -5.60
C SER A 69 -1.62 18.81 -6.77
N GLY A 70 -1.25 17.69 -7.37
CA GLY A 70 -0.31 17.70 -8.49
C GLY A 70 0.24 16.32 -8.83
N LEU A 71 1.25 16.33 -9.68
CA LEU A 71 1.98 15.14 -10.08
C LEU A 71 2.77 14.58 -8.89
N GLY A 72 2.64 13.28 -8.66
CA GLY A 72 3.48 12.56 -7.70
C GLY A 72 4.78 12.04 -8.35
N ASP A 73 5.52 11.22 -7.60
CA ASP A 73 6.75 10.61 -8.11
C ASP A 73 6.42 9.55 -9.16
N ILE A 74 6.89 9.76 -10.39
CA ILE A 74 6.72 8.84 -11.51
C ILE A 74 7.58 7.59 -11.25
N GLN A 75 7.01 6.43 -11.54
CA GLN A 75 7.71 5.16 -11.44
C GLN A 75 7.78 4.48 -12.80
N VAL A 76 8.95 3.92 -13.10
CA VAL A 76 9.18 3.09 -14.27
C VAL A 76 9.74 1.75 -13.81
N ALA A 77 9.15 0.66 -14.27
CA ALA A 77 9.59 -0.68 -13.93
C ALA A 77 9.68 -1.58 -15.16
N VAL A 78 10.55 -2.55 -15.07
CA VAL A 78 10.63 -3.67 -15.99
C VAL A 78 10.34 -4.95 -15.23
N SER A 79 9.64 -5.88 -15.88
CA SER A 79 9.28 -7.17 -15.27
C SER A 79 9.48 -8.29 -16.26
N ARG A 80 9.74 -9.49 -15.73
CA ARG A 80 9.90 -10.69 -16.54
C ARG A 80 9.55 -11.94 -15.73
N PRO A 81 8.86 -12.95 -16.29
CA PRO A 81 8.81 -14.28 -15.71
C PRO A 81 10.22 -14.92 -15.74
N LEU A 82 10.63 -15.49 -14.61
CA LEU A 82 11.90 -16.23 -14.50
C LEU A 82 11.69 -17.72 -14.66
N LEU A 83 10.61 -18.24 -14.07
CA LEU A 83 10.28 -19.66 -14.07
C LEU A 83 8.76 -19.82 -14.11
N THR A 84 8.30 -20.70 -15.01
CA THR A 84 6.90 -21.15 -15.06
C THR A 84 6.91 -22.65 -14.85
N ILE A 85 6.17 -23.11 -13.83
CA ILE A 85 5.94 -24.52 -13.52
C ILE A 85 4.45 -24.81 -13.63
N ASP A 86 4.08 -26.07 -13.62
CA ASP A 86 2.67 -26.44 -13.62
C ASP A 86 1.97 -25.87 -12.35
N GLY A 87 0.95 -25.06 -12.59
CA GLY A 87 0.20 -24.38 -11.53
C GLY A 87 0.90 -23.19 -10.84
N GLY A 88 2.08 -22.74 -11.31
CA GLY A 88 2.77 -21.64 -10.65
C GLY A 88 3.73 -20.84 -11.54
N GLN A 89 4.07 -19.65 -11.10
CA GLN A 89 5.01 -18.75 -11.77
C GLN A 89 5.87 -17.99 -10.76
N LEU A 90 7.15 -17.86 -11.06
CA LEU A 90 8.07 -16.93 -10.42
C LEU A 90 8.42 -15.83 -11.41
N GLY A 91 8.35 -14.59 -11.00
CA GLY A 91 8.71 -13.42 -11.79
C GLY A 91 9.65 -12.48 -11.03
N PHE A 92 10.35 -11.66 -11.77
CA PHE A 92 11.21 -10.60 -11.29
C PHE A 92 10.70 -9.25 -11.77
N SER A 93 10.86 -8.22 -10.95
CA SER A 93 10.66 -6.82 -11.34
C SER A 93 11.75 -5.95 -10.75
N ALA A 94 12.15 -4.95 -11.49
CA ALA A 94 13.02 -3.88 -11.00
C ALA A 94 12.53 -2.54 -11.54
N GLY A 95 12.68 -1.48 -10.77
CA GLY A 95 12.19 -0.18 -11.16
C GLY A 95 12.89 0.97 -10.46
N ILE A 96 12.56 2.16 -10.96
CA ILE A 96 13.03 3.44 -10.45
C ILE A 96 11.82 4.34 -10.19
N LYS A 97 11.82 5.02 -9.06
CA LYS A 97 10.93 6.11 -8.72
C LYS A 97 11.72 7.41 -8.86
N THR A 98 11.21 8.36 -9.65
CA THR A 98 11.86 9.64 -9.88
C THR A 98 11.41 10.69 -8.87
N ALA A 99 12.18 11.76 -8.69
CA ALA A 99 11.83 12.92 -7.87
C ALA A 99 10.94 13.92 -8.65
N SER A 100 9.87 13.45 -9.27
CA SER A 100 9.00 14.31 -10.11
C SER A 100 7.89 15.01 -9.31
N GLY A 101 7.53 14.50 -8.14
CA GLY A 101 6.57 15.14 -7.24
C GLY A 101 7.21 16.21 -6.38
N GLN A 102 6.45 17.27 -6.07
CA GLN A 102 6.93 18.35 -5.20
C GLN A 102 6.92 17.91 -3.74
N SER A 103 8.12 17.79 -3.13
CA SER A 103 8.27 17.34 -1.74
C SER A 103 7.74 18.34 -0.71
N ALA A 104 7.80 19.64 -1.01
CA ALA A 104 7.26 20.68 -0.14
C ALA A 104 5.75 20.55 0.07
N ASP A 105 5.02 20.05 -0.93
CA ASP A 105 3.58 19.83 -0.92
C ASP A 105 3.22 18.35 -0.62
N TRP A 106 4.18 17.54 -0.19
CA TRP A 106 4.05 16.11 0.11
C TRP A 106 3.56 15.27 -1.08
N LEU A 107 3.72 15.76 -2.30
CA LEU A 107 3.34 15.07 -3.53
C LEU A 107 4.38 14.02 -3.96
N GLY A 108 5.63 14.17 -3.49
CA GLY A 108 6.72 13.24 -3.73
C GLY A 108 7.75 13.27 -2.60
N SER A 109 8.74 12.37 -2.66
CA SER A 109 9.79 12.28 -1.65
C SER A 109 10.95 13.27 -1.86
N GLY A 110 10.99 13.93 -3.03
CA GLY A 110 12.10 14.80 -3.42
C GLY A 110 13.36 14.04 -3.84
N THR A 111 13.30 12.72 -3.98
CA THR A 111 14.47 11.90 -4.30
C THR A 111 14.15 10.74 -5.24
N THR A 112 15.20 10.21 -5.86
CA THR A 112 15.12 9.02 -6.70
C THR A 112 15.40 7.77 -5.88
N ASP A 113 14.51 6.78 -5.99
CA ASP A 113 14.65 5.48 -5.36
C ASP A 113 14.74 4.38 -6.43
N VAL A 114 15.46 3.31 -6.12
CA VAL A 114 15.51 2.11 -6.95
C VAL A 114 15.02 0.91 -6.15
N TYR A 115 14.32 0.00 -6.81
CA TYR A 115 13.81 -1.19 -6.14
C TYR A 115 13.90 -2.42 -7.03
N ALA A 116 13.92 -3.58 -6.38
CA ALA A 116 13.83 -4.88 -7.05
C ALA A 116 12.99 -5.83 -6.19
N LEU A 117 12.23 -6.71 -6.83
CA LEU A 117 11.42 -7.71 -6.14
C LEU A 117 11.25 -8.99 -6.95
N LEU A 118 11.01 -10.07 -6.23
CA LEU A 118 10.51 -11.34 -6.74
C LEU A 118 9.01 -11.43 -6.47
N ARG A 119 8.26 -11.92 -7.44
CA ARG A 119 6.84 -12.24 -7.34
C ARG A 119 6.64 -13.71 -7.62
N PHE A 120 5.82 -14.35 -6.85
CA PHE A 120 5.43 -15.73 -7.07
C PHE A 120 3.92 -15.88 -6.97
N SER A 121 3.37 -16.76 -7.76
CA SER A 121 1.95 -17.06 -7.76
C SER A 121 1.73 -18.52 -8.06
N GLY A 122 0.64 -19.07 -7.55
CA GLY A 122 0.28 -20.44 -7.82
C GLY A 122 -1.22 -20.68 -7.63
N GLN A 123 -1.66 -21.84 -8.10
CA GLN A 123 -3.05 -22.25 -8.01
C GLN A 123 -3.14 -23.76 -7.68
N GLN A 124 -4.28 -24.16 -7.11
CA GLN A 124 -4.59 -25.55 -6.80
C GLN A 124 -3.52 -26.23 -5.93
N LEU A 125 -3.14 -25.58 -4.83
CA LEU A 125 -2.17 -26.14 -3.89
C LEU A 125 -2.67 -27.48 -3.34
N SER A 126 -1.97 -28.56 -3.67
CA SER A 126 -2.30 -29.93 -3.23
C SER A 126 -3.75 -30.37 -3.56
N GLY A 127 -4.31 -29.91 -4.69
CA GLY A 127 -5.68 -30.20 -5.10
C GLY A 127 -6.77 -29.35 -4.45
N TRP A 128 -6.41 -28.47 -3.54
CA TRP A 128 -7.34 -27.51 -2.95
C TRP A 128 -7.60 -26.34 -3.91
N PRO A 129 -8.82 -25.78 -3.96
CA PRO A 129 -9.14 -24.61 -4.77
C PRO A 129 -8.56 -23.32 -4.14
N LEU A 130 -7.25 -23.32 -3.98
CA LEU A 130 -6.45 -22.26 -3.36
C LEU A 130 -5.59 -21.58 -4.42
N TRP A 131 -5.74 -20.28 -4.56
CA TRP A 131 -4.83 -19.40 -5.30
C TRP A 131 -3.99 -18.63 -4.31
N TRP A 132 -2.72 -18.52 -4.57
CA TRP A 132 -1.80 -17.83 -3.69
C TRP A 132 -0.84 -16.94 -4.50
N HIS A 133 -0.49 -15.82 -3.90
CA HIS A 133 0.43 -14.84 -4.47
C HIS A 133 1.37 -14.37 -3.38
N GLY A 134 2.60 -14.07 -3.74
CA GLY A 134 3.52 -13.46 -2.82
C GLY A 134 4.53 -12.59 -3.53
N GLN A 135 5.14 -11.73 -2.75
CA GLN A 135 6.25 -10.89 -3.19
C GLN A 135 7.22 -10.66 -2.05
N VAL A 136 8.47 -10.48 -2.42
CA VAL A 136 9.52 -10.03 -1.51
C VAL A 136 10.47 -9.15 -2.29
N GLY A 137 10.86 -8.03 -1.71
CA GLY A 137 11.72 -7.08 -2.39
C GLY A 137 12.41 -6.12 -1.45
N GLY A 138 13.20 -5.25 -2.06
CA GLY A 138 13.88 -4.19 -1.37
C GLY A 138 13.96 -2.92 -2.20
N THR A 139 14.08 -1.81 -1.49
CA THR A 139 14.24 -0.48 -2.06
C THR A 139 15.52 0.14 -1.52
N ARG A 140 16.30 0.75 -2.40
CA ARG A 140 17.34 1.68 -2.03
C ARG A 140 16.80 3.08 -2.24
N ALA A 141 16.46 3.74 -1.15
CA ALA A 141 15.95 5.11 -1.14
C ALA A 141 17.12 6.11 -1.23
N GLY A 142 16.89 7.21 -1.94
CA GLY A 142 17.76 8.38 -1.89
C GLY A 142 17.52 9.22 -0.64
N ASP A 143 18.22 10.33 -0.49
CA ASP A 143 18.06 11.24 0.65
C ASP A 143 16.80 12.11 0.44
N SER A 144 15.74 11.81 1.16
CA SER A 144 14.46 12.50 0.99
C SER A 144 14.42 13.82 1.76
N ASP A 145 14.08 14.89 1.05
CA ASP A 145 13.79 16.19 1.66
C ASP A 145 12.54 16.15 2.56
N LEU A 146 11.64 15.19 2.31
CA LEU A 146 10.43 15.03 3.11
C LEU A 146 10.71 14.31 4.43
N LEU A 147 11.47 13.20 4.40
CA LEU A 147 11.70 12.34 5.57
C LEU A 147 12.91 12.76 6.41
N GLY A 148 13.81 13.55 5.83
CA GLY A 148 14.97 14.10 6.53
C GLY A 148 16.09 13.10 6.84
N PRO A 149 17.05 13.49 7.69
CA PRO A 149 18.31 12.77 7.86
C PRO A 149 18.19 11.40 8.57
N ARG A 150 17.07 11.14 9.24
CA ARG A 150 16.80 9.86 9.90
C ARG A 150 16.20 8.79 8.97
N GLN A 151 16.01 9.11 7.70
CA GLN A 151 15.50 8.15 6.74
C GLN A 151 16.44 6.96 6.56
N LYS A 152 15.91 5.76 6.67
CA LYS A 152 16.63 4.53 6.28
C LYS A 152 16.73 4.45 4.76
N ARG A 153 17.94 4.20 4.27
CA ARG A 153 18.18 4.10 2.82
C ARG A 153 17.89 2.71 2.25
N SER A 154 17.93 1.68 3.07
CA SER A 154 17.67 0.31 2.65
C SER A 154 16.41 -0.18 3.33
N LEU A 155 15.40 -0.45 2.54
CA LEU A 155 14.08 -0.88 2.99
C LEU A 155 13.78 -2.25 2.39
N TRP A 156 13.10 -3.11 3.13
CA TRP A 156 12.53 -4.35 2.61
C TRP A 156 11.02 -4.32 2.74
N PHE A 157 10.36 -5.09 1.88
CA PHE A 157 8.93 -5.36 1.96
C PHE A 157 8.66 -6.80 1.52
N ALA A 158 7.60 -7.38 2.09
CA ALA A 158 7.12 -8.70 1.73
C ALA A 158 5.59 -8.73 1.82
N GLY A 159 4.96 -9.55 1.00
CA GLY A 159 3.52 -9.76 1.03
C GLY A 159 3.18 -11.19 0.63
N LEU A 160 2.14 -11.74 1.25
CA LEU A 160 1.59 -13.04 0.93
C LEU A 160 0.06 -12.94 0.95
N ALA A 161 -0.58 -13.40 -0.12
CA ALA A 161 -2.02 -13.42 -0.25
C ALA A 161 -2.51 -14.80 -0.66
N ALA A 162 -3.67 -15.19 -0.17
CA ALA A 162 -4.35 -16.42 -0.52
C ALA A 162 -5.84 -16.16 -0.79
N GLU A 163 -6.36 -16.80 -1.82
CA GLU A 163 -7.79 -16.87 -2.14
C GLU A 163 -8.25 -18.32 -2.10
N TRP A 164 -9.12 -18.64 -1.18
CA TRP A 164 -9.77 -19.95 -1.11
C TRP A 164 -11.17 -19.87 -1.71
N ARG A 165 -11.37 -20.52 -2.87
CA ARG A 165 -12.66 -20.59 -3.58
C ARG A 165 -13.47 -21.77 -3.07
N PHE A 166 -14.23 -21.58 -2.01
CA PHE A 166 -15.06 -22.64 -1.42
C PHE A 166 -16.39 -22.86 -2.17
N SER A 167 -16.74 -21.94 -3.11
CA SER A 167 -17.84 -22.14 -4.03
C SER A 167 -17.62 -21.38 -5.35
N PRO A 168 -18.42 -21.66 -6.42
CA PRO A 168 -18.30 -20.90 -7.68
C PRO A 168 -18.49 -19.39 -7.54
N ARG A 169 -19.23 -18.94 -6.53
CA ARG A 169 -19.57 -17.53 -6.32
C ARG A 169 -18.85 -16.89 -5.13
N TRP A 170 -18.25 -17.69 -4.24
CA TRP A 170 -17.71 -17.17 -3.00
C TRP A 170 -16.27 -17.62 -2.78
N SER A 171 -15.45 -16.71 -2.32
CA SER A 171 -14.08 -16.96 -1.88
C SER A 171 -13.82 -16.25 -0.57
N ALA A 172 -12.96 -16.83 0.25
CA ALA A 172 -12.28 -16.15 1.35
C ALA A 172 -10.91 -15.67 0.88
N LEU A 173 -10.53 -14.47 1.28
CA LEU A 173 -9.24 -13.87 0.99
C LEU A 173 -8.52 -13.56 2.30
N MET A 174 -7.23 -13.81 2.31
CA MET A 174 -6.33 -13.41 3.37
C MET A 174 -5.07 -12.82 2.73
N GLN A 175 -4.59 -11.71 3.26
CA GLN A 175 -3.34 -11.10 2.83
C GLN A 175 -2.57 -10.61 4.05
N TYR A 176 -1.27 -10.84 4.06
CA TYR A 176 -0.34 -10.26 5.01
C TYR A 176 0.70 -9.45 4.25
N ASP A 177 0.92 -8.20 4.66
CA ASP A 177 1.93 -7.30 4.14
C ASP A 177 2.83 -6.84 5.28
N GLY A 178 4.13 -6.88 5.06
CA GLY A 178 5.11 -6.41 6.03
C GLY A 178 6.22 -5.60 5.37
N HIS A 179 6.77 -4.65 6.12
CA HIS A 179 7.88 -3.82 5.66
C HIS A 179 8.80 -3.40 6.81
N SER A 180 10.01 -2.99 6.45
CA SER A 180 10.96 -2.41 7.41
C SER A 180 10.51 -1.02 7.86
N ALA A 181 11.04 -0.58 9.00
CA ALA A 181 10.96 0.81 9.43
C ALA A 181 11.48 1.78 8.38
N LEU A 182 10.82 2.92 8.23
CA LEU A 182 11.21 4.00 7.32
C LEU A 182 12.28 4.93 7.90
N LEU A 183 12.27 5.11 9.22
CA LEU A 183 13.14 6.04 9.92
C LEU A 183 13.99 5.33 10.98
N ASP A 184 15.15 5.90 11.32
CA ASP A 184 15.94 5.52 12.47
C ASP A 184 15.51 6.32 13.70
N GLY A 185 15.25 5.63 14.83
CA GLY A 185 14.98 6.22 16.14
C GLY A 185 13.51 6.20 16.56
N ALA A 186 13.20 6.87 17.66
CA ALA A 186 11.98 6.74 18.46
C ALA A 186 10.75 7.48 17.93
N LEU A 187 10.53 7.51 16.62
CA LEU A 187 9.22 7.87 16.08
C LEU A 187 8.41 6.56 15.98
N GLU A 188 7.67 6.24 17.03
CA GLU A 188 7.02 4.96 17.28
C GLU A 188 6.40 4.33 16.02
N ALA A 189 5.59 5.05 15.30
CA ALA A 189 4.89 4.54 14.10
C ALA A 189 5.79 4.36 12.86
N LEU A 190 6.86 5.12 12.69
CA LEU A 190 7.72 5.10 11.49
C LEU A 190 9.11 4.51 11.77
N GLY A 191 9.45 4.32 13.05
CA GLY A 191 10.73 3.82 13.51
C GLY A 191 10.82 2.30 13.63
N GLU A 192 9.70 1.59 13.54
CA GLU A 192 9.62 0.14 13.70
C GLU A 192 9.10 -0.55 12.42
N PRO A 193 9.43 -1.83 12.21
CA PRO A 193 8.80 -2.61 11.15
C PRO A 193 7.29 -2.72 11.37
N ALA A 194 6.53 -2.78 10.30
CA ALA A 194 5.08 -2.94 10.37
C ALA A 194 4.60 -4.20 9.65
N GLY A 195 3.48 -4.72 10.12
CA GLY A 195 2.83 -5.87 9.51
C GLY A 195 1.31 -5.78 9.59
N MET A 196 0.65 -5.83 8.45
CA MET A 196 -0.78 -5.68 8.30
C MET A 196 -1.43 -6.95 7.80
N LEU A 197 -2.50 -7.40 8.46
CA LEU A 197 -3.32 -8.53 8.04
C LEU A 197 -4.65 -8.03 7.49
N SER A 198 -4.96 -8.43 6.27
CA SER A 198 -6.25 -8.16 5.63
C SER A 198 -7.04 -9.46 5.47
N LEU A 199 -8.32 -9.42 5.82
CA LEU A 199 -9.27 -10.51 5.62
C LEU A 199 -10.47 -10.00 4.84
N ALA A 200 -10.91 -10.75 3.83
CA ALA A 200 -12.06 -10.37 3.03
C ALA A 200 -12.84 -11.58 2.52
N VAL A 201 -14.10 -11.33 2.17
CA VAL A 201 -14.95 -12.25 1.43
C VAL A 201 -15.21 -11.65 0.05
N ARG A 202 -14.99 -12.45 -0.98
CA ARG A 202 -15.29 -12.12 -2.38
C ARG A 202 -16.58 -12.78 -2.81
N TRP A 203 -17.47 -11.98 -3.35
CA TRP A 203 -18.71 -12.43 -3.97
C TRP A 203 -18.69 -12.15 -5.49
N ARG A 204 -19.01 -13.17 -6.28
CA ARG A 204 -19.17 -13.08 -7.73
C ARG A 204 -20.63 -13.28 -8.09
N PRO A 205 -21.47 -12.21 -8.07
CA PRO A 205 -22.89 -12.32 -8.42
C PRO A 205 -23.11 -12.78 -9.86
N THR A 206 -22.23 -12.35 -10.76
CA THR A 206 -22.24 -12.73 -12.18
C THR A 206 -20.83 -13.05 -12.67
N ALA A 207 -20.67 -13.45 -13.94
CA ALA A 207 -19.36 -13.64 -14.57
C ALA A 207 -18.57 -12.31 -14.68
N HIS A 208 -19.25 -11.18 -14.65
CA HIS A 208 -18.67 -9.85 -14.89
C HIS A 208 -18.38 -9.06 -13.61
N TRP A 209 -19.02 -9.39 -12.49
CA TRP A 209 -18.88 -8.62 -11.26
C TRP A 209 -18.14 -9.41 -10.18
N MET A 210 -17.21 -8.73 -9.52
CA MET A 210 -16.58 -9.18 -8.28
C MET A 210 -16.72 -8.08 -7.23
N ILE A 211 -17.17 -8.46 -6.04
CA ILE A 211 -17.35 -7.55 -4.90
C ILE A 211 -16.57 -8.16 -3.74
N ASP A 212 -15.63 -7.41 -3.20
CA ASP A 212 -14.84 -7.79 -2.03
C ASP A 212 -15.25 -6.90 -0.85
N VAL A 213 -15.55 -7.52 0.27
CA VAL A 213 -15.84 -6.85 1.54
C VAL A 213 -14.92 -7.43 2.60
N GLY A 214 -14.22 -6.59 3.31
CA GLY A 214 -13.26 -7.05 4.29
C GLY A 214 -12.77 -5.94 5.21
N PHE A 215 -11.75 -6.28 5.96
CA PHE A 215 -11.04 -5.34 6.83
C PHE A 215 -9.55 -5.66 6.84
N SER A 216 -8.79 -4.69 7.27
CA SER A 216 -7.34 -4.77 7.48
C SER A 216 -7.03 -4.26 8.87
N GLU A 217 -6.13 -4.94 9.57
CA GLU A 217 -5.71 -4.63 10.93
C GLU A 217 -4.19 -4.69 11.03
N ASP A 218 -3.61 -3.79 11.80
CA ASP A 218 -2.20 -3.82 12.16
C ASP A 218 -1.95 -4.92 13.21
N VAL A 219 -1.10 -5.89 12.87
CA VAL A 219 -0.76 -7.02 13.73
C VAL A 219 0.67 -6.99 14.25
N VAL A 220 1.48 -6.07 13.75
CA VAL A 220 2.87 -5.87 14.15
C VAL A 220 3.16 -4.39 14.22
N VAL A 221 3.05 -3.81 15.40
CA VAL A 221 3.28 -2.41 15.72
C VAL A 221 2.18 -1.42 15.27
N GLU A 222 1.94 -0.45 16.08
CA GLU A 222 0.95 0.64 15.98
C GLU A 222 1.30 1.68 14.90
N SER A 223 1.67 1.21 13.69
CA SER A 223 2.08 2.08 12.58
C SER A 223 0.98 2.37 11.57
N ALA A 224 -0.16 1.69 11.69
CA ALA A 224 -1.31 1.83 10.82
C ALA A 224 -2.59 2.08 11.65
N PRO A 225 -3.71 2.47 11.03
CA PRO A 225 -5.00 2.52 11.71
C PRO A 225 -5.36 1.15 12.29
N ASP A 226 -5.87 1.09 13.51
CA ASP A 226 -6.25 -0.14 14.22
C ASP A 226 -7.14 -1.04 13.37
N ILE A 227 -8.09 -0.46 12.63
CA ILE A 227 -8.93 -1.20 11.70
C ILE A 227 -9.32 -0.33 10.50
N THR A 228 -9.21 -0.92 9.30
CA THR A 228 -9.67 -0.30 8.05
C THR A 228 -10.67 -1.20 7.36
N PHE A 229 -11.87 -0.70 7.06
CA PHE A 229 -12.85 -1.43 6.28
C PHE A 229 -12.60 -1.27 4.79
N LEU A 230 -12.71 -2.37 4.06
CA LEU A 230 -12.45 -2.46 2.63
C LEU A 230 -13.71 -2.83 1.88
N LEU A 231 -14.04 -2.05 0.86
CA LEU A 231 -15.08 -2.37 -0.12
C LEU A 231 -14.49 -2.15 -1.52
N ASN A 232 -14.45 -3.21 -2.31
CA ASN A 232 -14.00 -3.14 -3.69
C ASN A 232 -15.04 -3.75 -4.61
N ALA A 233 -15.39 -3.06 -5.69
CA ALA A 233 -16.27 -3.56 -6.74
C ALA A 233 -15.53 -3.50 -8.08
N ARG A 234 -15.44 -4.64 -8.77
CA ARG A 234 -14.76 -4.76 -10.05
C ARG A 234 -15.69 -5.33 -11.11
N TYR A 235 -15.75 -4.64 -12.24
CA TYR A 235 -16.41 -5.12 -13.45
C TYR A 235 -15.37 -5.60 -14.45
N VAL A 236 -15.58 -6.78 -15.00
CA VAL A 236 -14.76 -7.38 -16.08
C VAL A 236 -15.68 -7.55 -17.29
N PRO A 237 -15.47 -6.81 -18.36
CA PRO A 237 -16.34 -6.85 -19.56
C PRO A 237 -16.32 -8.20 -20.27
#